data_a3dbe20738a9bf5f2bb0108b448e89ea
#
_entry.id   a3dbe20738a9bf5f2bb0108b448e89ea
#
_cell.length_a   1.000
_cell.length_b   1.000
_cell.length_c   1.000
_cell.angle_alpha   90.00
_cell.angle_beta   90.00
_cell.angle_gamma   90.00
#
_symmetry.space_group_name_H-M   'P 1'
#
loop_
_entity.id
_entity.type
_entity.pdbx_description
1 polymer ?
#
loop_
_entity_poly.entity_id
_entity_poly.type
_entity_poly.pdbx_seq_one_letter_code
_entity_poly.pdbx_strand_id
1 'polypeptide(L)'
;FALLSLPLLVGFTFPTVTLDSQTVSAKGYYFPLSEGTDKAIQASEGTSSQFLKPDTSRFYSQAAHENIIRKSADKYLAQSSIVINDENYLEVMEAIYDFPNEFEGKEIEFIGFVYNDPNHTNSQFVFRFGIMHCIADSGVFGLLTTGNTNQYENNTWVRVKGKISNHYHKELNQVLPTLEVQSFIKVDKPENPYVYKEF
;
A
#
# COMPACT_ATOMS: atom_id res chain seq x y z
N PHE A 1 0.30 30.15 33.06
CA PHE A 1 0.79 30.35 31.70
C PHE A 1 1.98 29.42 31.36
N ALA A 2 2.99 29.27 32.22
CA ALA A 2 4.17 28.39 31.98
C ALA A 2 3.80 26.93 31.73
N LEU A 3 2.76 26.40 32.40
CA LEU A 3 2.30 25.01 32.23
C LEU A 3 1.63 24.77 30.87
N LEU A 4 1.00 25.80 30.28
CA LEU A 4 0.37 25.75 28.97
C LEU A 4 1.36 25.97 27.83
N SER A 5 2.49 26.66 28.08
CA SER A 5 3.52 26.87 27.05
C SER A 5 4.47 25.67 26.91
N LEU A 6 4.54 24.79 27.92
CA LEU A 6 5.43 23.61 27.89
C LEU A 6 5.14 22.67 26.71
N PRO A 7 3.88 22.26 26.41
CA PRO A 7 3.59 21.40 25.25
C PRO A 7 3.94 22.04 23.92
N LEU A 8 3.74 23.38 23.81
CA LEU A 8 4.12 24.13 22.62
C LEU A 8 5.64 24.12 22.40
N LEU A 9 6.43 24.38 23.45
CA LEU A 9 7.89 24.34 23.36
C LEU A 9 8.39 22.93 23.02
N VAL A 10 7.81 21.90 23.63
CA VAL A 10 8.12 20.50 23.30
C VAL A 10 7.81 20.21 21.85
N GLY A 11 6.65 20.62 21.31
CA GLY A 11 6.27 20.43 19.92
C GLY A 11 7.23 21.06 18.91
N PHE A 12 7.87 22.20 19.24
CA PHE A 12 8.87 22.83 18.39
C PHE A 12 10.26 22.18 18.46
N THR A 13 10.56 21.43 19.53
CA THR A 13 11.88 20.81 19.72
C THR A 13 12.00 19.40 19.14
N PHE A 14 10.87 18.73 18.90
CA PHE A 14 10.88 17.40 18.28
C PHE A 14 10.88 17.51 16.75
N PRO A 15 11.76 16.75 16.05
CA PRO A 15 11.72 16.68 14.61
C PRO A 15 10.37 16.09 14.14
N THR A 16 9.89 16.56 13.00
CA THR A 16 8.71 15.99 12.36
C THR A 16 8.98 14.53 12.03
N VAL A 17 8.21 13.61 12.61
CA VAL A 17 8.32 12.19 12.31
C VAL A 17 7.69 11.94 10.95
N THR A 18 8.48 11.41 10.02
CA THR A 18 7.95 10.92 8.75
C THR A 18 7.49 9.47 8.90
N LEU A 19 6.40 9.12 8.23
CA LEU A 19 5.94 7.72 8.16
C LEU A 19 6.99 6.89 7.42
N ASP A 20 7.36 5.75 8.00
CA ASP A 20 8.42 4.86 7.49
C ASP A 20 8.11 3.38 7.79
N SER A 21 9.07 2.49 7.55
CA SER A 21 8.96 1.05 7.81
C SER A 21 8.65 0.71 9.28
N GLN A 22 9.07 1.53 10.25
CA GLN A 22 8.73 1.33 11.66
C GLN A 22 7.24 1.56 11.88
N THR A 23 6.67 2.55 11.20
CA THR A 23 5.22 2.80 11.21
C THR A 23 4.45 1.62 10.63
N VAL A 24 4.96 1.01 9.54
CA VAL A 24 4.36 -0.22 8.97
C VAL A 24 4.40 -1.36 9.99
N SER A 25 5.52 -1.57 10.65
CA SER A 25 5.66 -2.61 11.68
C SER A 25 4.74 -2.37 12.89
N ALA A 26 4.54 -1.11 13.28
CA ALA A 26 3.71 -0.75 14.44
C ALA A 26 2.20 -0.80 14.16
N LYS A 27 1.79 -0.33 12.97
CA LYS A 27 0.37 -0.29 12.56
C LYS A 27 -0.09 -1.59 11.90
N GLY A 28 0.83 -2.39 11.36
CA GLY A 28 0.53 -3.51 10.49
C GLY A 28 0.22 -3.05 9.06
N TYR A 29 0.06 -4.02 8.18
CA TYR A 29 -0.43 -3.83 6.82
C TYR A 29 -1.54 -4.85 6.55
N TYR A 30 -2.47 -4.48 5.69
CA TYR A 30 -3.62 -5.31 5.35
C TYR A 30 -3.88 -5.20 3.84
N PHE A 31 -4.13 -6.35 3.23
CA PHE A 31 -4.58 -6.41 1.85
C PHE A 31 -6.08 -6.67 1.84
N PRO A 32 -6.89 -5.86 1.16
CA PRO A 32 -8.32 -6.12 1.05
C PRO A 32 -8.53 -7.49 0.40
N LEU A 33 -9.37 -8.31 1.02
CA LEU A 33 -9.75 -9.60 0.48
C LEU A 33 -10.76 -9.39 -0.64
N SER A 34 -10.57 -10.06 -1.77
CA SER A 34 -11.64 -10.26 -2.74
C SER A 34 -12.81 -10.97 -2.05
N GLU A 35 -14.03 -10.53 -2.34
CA GLU A 35 -15.28 -10.99 -1.69
C GLU A 35 -15.33 -12.50 -1.48
N GLY A 36 -15.54 -12.90 -0.23
CA GLY A 36 -15.81 -14.31 0.16
C GLY A 36 -15.26 -14.76 1.50
N THR A 37 -14.44 -13.97 2.18
CA THR A 37 -13.77 -14.38 3.43
C THR A 37 -13.98 -13.44 4.61
N ASP A 38 -15.17 -12.88 4.77
CA ASP A 38 -15.53 -12.08 5.96
C ASP A 38 -15.45 -12.84 7.30
N LYS A 39 -15.08 -14.12 7.29
CA LYS A 39 -15.03 -14.97 8.47
C LYS A 39 -13.64 -15.18 9.08
N ALA A 40 -12.56 -14.72 8.46
CA ALA A 40 -11.19 -14.97 8.96
C ALA A 40 -10.60 -13.84 9.82
N ILE A 41 -11.29 -12.72 9.98
CA ILE A 41 -10.74 -11.50 10.64
C ILE A 41 -10.84 -11.54 12.18
N GLN A 42 -11.33 -12.61 12.78
CA GLN A 42 -11.47 -12.67 14.26
C GLN A 42 -10.31 -13.33 15.00
N ALA A 43 -9.17 -13.59 14.39
CA ALA A 43 -8.13 -14.40 15.00
C ALA A 43 -6.75 -13.76 15.12
N SER A 44 -6.63 -12.46 15.39
CA SER A 44 -5.39 -11.94 15.98
C SER A 44 -5.71 -10.85 17.00
N GLU A 45 -5.97 -11.29 18.23
CA GLU A 45 -5.89 -10.40 19.38
C GLU A 45 -4.48 -9.83 19.47
N GLY A 46 -4.33 -8.53 19.26
CA GLY A 46 -3.12 -7.79 19.64
C GLY A 46 -2.42 -6.93 18.60
N THR A 47 -2.78 -6.99 17.32
CA THR A 47 -2.23 -6.07 16.33
C THR A 47 -3.34 -5.18 15.78
N SER A 48 -3.23 -3.87 15.95
CA SER A 48 -4.14 -2.93 15.31
C SER A 48 -3.85 -2.94 13.80
N SER A 49 -4.55 -3.78 13.06
CA SER A 49 -4.47 -3.81 11.60
C SER A 49 -5.11 -2.53 11.06
N GLN A 50 -4.37 -1.79 10.26
CA GLN A 50 -4.89 -0.61 9.59
C GLN A 50 -5.62 -1.06 8.33
N PHE A 51 -6.90 -0.70 8.21
CA PHE A 51 -7.67 -0.96 7.00
C PHE A 51 -7.14 -0.07 5.86
N LEU A 52 -6.70 -0.68 4.78
CA LEU A 52 -6.28 0.02 3.57
C LEU A 52 -7.47 0.59 2.78
N LYS A 53 -8.67 0.07 3.04
CA LYS A 53 -9.91 0.51 2.39
C LYS A 53 -10.73 1.31 3.38
N PRO A 54 -10.96 2.61 3.17
CA PRO A 54 -11.86 3.36 4.03
C PRO A 54 -13.28 2.82 3.91
N ASP A 55 -14.00 2.71 5.02
CA ASP A 55 -15.42 2.37 5.01
C ASP A 55 -16.23 3.53 4.41
N THR A 56 -16.44 3.45 3.12
CA THR A 56 -17.26 4.41 2.37
C THR A 56 -18.73 4.03 2.33
N SER A 57 -19.12 2.90 2.93
CA SER A 57 -20.50 2.36 2.89
C SER A 57 -21.57 3.34 3.42
N ARG A 58 -21.14 4.28 4.27
CA ARG A 58 -22.02 5.33 4.78
C ARG A 58 -22.35 6.44 3.76
N PHE A 59 -21.54 6.60 2.71
CA PHE A 59 -21.66 7.70 1.74
C PHE A 59 -22.05 7.24 0.35
N TYR A 60 -21.73 5.99 0.01
CA TYR A 60 -22.05 5.40 -1.30
C TYR A 60 -22.69 4.04 -1.10
N SER A 61 -23.73 3.74 -1.90
CA SER A 61 -24.19 2.36 -1.98
C SER A 61 -23.04 1.49 -2.50
N GLN A 62 -22.92 0.26 -2.01
CA GLN A 62 -21.88 -0.69 -2.43
C GLN A 62 -21.80 -0.78 -3.97
N ALA A 63 -22.95 -0.83 -4.64
CA ALA A 63 -23.02 -0.86 -6.11
C ALA A 63 -22.45 0.42 -6.77
N ALA A 64 -22.61 1.60 -6.17
CA ALA A 64 -22.04 2.83 -6.71
C ALA A 64 -20.51 2.86 -6.54
N HIS A 65 -20.00 2.36 -5.41
CA HIS A 65 -18.58 2.24 -5.14
C HIS A 65 -17.91 1.25 -6.11
N GLU A 66 -18.49 0.07 -6.27
CA GLU A 66 -18.04 -0.96 -7.23
C GLU A 66 -17.99 -0.43 -8.67
N ASN A 67 -19.01 0.34 -9.08
CA ASN A 67 -19.03 0.95 -10.41
C ASN A 67 -17.90 1.98 -10.62
N ILE A 68 -17.56 2.75 -9.59
CA ILE A 68 -16.46 3.73 -9.68
C ILE A 68 -15.12 2.99 -9.81
N ILE A 69 -14.84 2.01 -8.94
CA ILE A 69 -13.59 1.24 -9.00
C ILE A 69 -13.52 0.45 -10.30
N ARG A 70 -14.61 -0.13 -10.75
CA ARG A 70 -14.68 -0.85 -12.01
C ARG A 70 -14.31 0.04 -13.20
N LYS A 71 -14.87 1.23 -13.26
CA LYS A 71 -14.55 2.20 -14.32
C LYS A 71 -13.06 2.58 -14.32
N SER A 72 -12.48 2.75 -13.13
CA SER A 72 -11.05 3.00 -12.98
C SER A 72 -10.23 1.79 -13.44
N ALA A 73 -10.62 0.58 -13.03
CA ALA A 73 -9.94 -0.65 -13.46
C ALA A 73 -9.96 -0.80 -14.98
N ASP A 74 -11.10 -0.61 -15.64
CA ASP A 74 -11.24 -0.71 -17.09
C ASP A 74 -10.29 0.25 -17.84
N LYS A 75 -10.10 1.46 -17.32
CA LYS A 75 -9.16 2.47 -17.85
C LYS A 75 -7.72 1.94 -17.88
N TYR A 76 -7.30 1.24 -16.81
CA TYR A 76 -5.93 0.71 -16.70
C TYR A 76 -5.79 -0.65 -17.39
N LEU A 77 -6.82 -1.47 -17.38
CA LEU A 77 -6.84 -2.75 -18.08
C LEU A 77 -6.71 -2.60 -19.60
N ALA A 78 -7.17 -1.47 -20.15
CA ALA A 78 -6.99 -1.15 -21.59
C ALA A 78 -5.53 -0.84 -21.97
N GLN A 79 -4.66 -0.55 -21.02
CA GLN A 79 -3.25 -0.21 -21.26
C GLN A 79 -2.41 -1.49 -21.32
N SER A 80 -1.39 -1.51 -22.17
CA SER A 80 -0.43 -2.63 -22.26
C SER A 80 0.56 -2.65 -21.08
N SER A 81 0.95 -1.48 -20.60
CA SER A 81 1.83 -1.28 -19.44
C SER A 81 1.32 -0.07 -18.66
N ILE A 82 1.32 -0.17 -17.35
CA ILE A 82 0.79 0.86 -16.45
C ILE A 82 1.95 1.53 -15.72
N VAL A 83 2.18 2.82 -15.98
CA VAL A 83 3.10 3.63 -15.19
C VAL A 83 2.31 4.30 -14.07
N ILE A 84 2.67 3.95 -12.83
CA ILE A 84 2.01 4.44 -11.63
C ILE A 84 2.83 5.62 -11.10
N ASN A 85 2.23 6.79 -11.11
CA ASN A 85 2.78 8.04 -10.59
C ASN A 85 2.06 8.48 -9.31
N ASP A 86 2.42 9.64 -8.75
CA ASP A 86 1.84 10.12 -7.50
C ASP A 86 0.33 10.37 -7.57
N GLU A 87 -0.17 10.79 -8.73
CA GLU A 87 -1.58 11.14 -8.93
C GLU A 87 -2.49 9.91 -9.02
N ASN A 88 -2.03 8.85 -9.70
CA ASN A 88 -2.83 7.66 -9.94
C ASN A 88 -2.50 6.48 -9.00
N TYR A 89 -1.58 6.66 -8.06
CA TYR A 89 -1.05 5.56 -7.24
C TYR A 89 -2.13 4.80 -6.48
N LEU A 90 -2.97 5.52 -5.74
CA LEU A 90 -4.02 4.91 -4.93
C LEU A 90 -5.09 4.28 -5.80
N GLU A 91 -5.51 4.96 -6.87
CA GLU A 91 -6.51 4.47 -7.81
C GLU A 91 -6.09 3.14 -8.45
N VAL A 92 -4.83 3.04 -8.90
CA VAL A 92 -4.32 1.82 -9.53
C VAL A 92 -4.15 0.70 -8.51
N MET A 93 -3.60 0.98 -7.33
CA MET A 93 -3.43 -0.05 -6.29
C MET A 93 -4.78 -0.59 -5.80
N GLU A 94 -5.78 0.27 -5.59
CA GLU A 94 -7.14 -0.15 -5.26
C GLU A 94 -7.72 -1.06 -6.35
N ALA A 95 -7.58 -0.68 -7.63
CA ALA A 95 -8.04 -1.49 -8.74
C ALA A 95 -7.36 -2.88 -8.81
N ILE A 96 -6.04 -2.94 -8.57
CA ILE A 96 -5.30 -4.20 -8.51
C ILE A 96 -5.80 -5.09 -7.36
N TYR A 97 -6.09 -4.52 -6.19
CA TYR A 97 -6.56 -5.28 -5.05
C TYR A 97 -8.01 -5.78 -5.23
N ASP A 98 -8.87 -4.98 -5.85
CA ASP A 98 -10.26 -5.35 -6.06
C ASP A 98 -10.44 -6.33 -7.24
N PHE A 99 -9.57 -6.28 -8.26
CA PHE A 99 -9.64 -7.12 -9.46
C PHE A 99 -8.32 -7.86 -9.76
N PRO A 100 -7.72 -8.58 -8.80
CA PRO A 100 -6.37 -9.14 -8.95
C PRO A 100 -6.25 -10.08 -10.16
N ASN A 101 -7.27 -10.87 -10.45
CA ASN A 101 -7.27 -11.81 -11.58
C ASN A 101 -7.27 -11.12 -12.94
N GLU A 102 -7.86 -9.93 -13.05
CA GLU A 102 -7.92 -9.20 -14.30
C GLU A 102 -6.59 -8.47 -14.59
N PHE A 103 -5.86 -8.10 -13.54
CA PHE A 103 -4.54 -7.50 -13.65
C PHE A 103 -3.41 -8.53 -13.80
N GLU A 104 -3.70 -9.82 -13.69
CA GLU A 104 -2.68 -10.87 -13.86
C GLU A 104 -1.97 -10.76 -15.22
N GLY A 105 -0.64 -10.79 -15.21
CA GLY A 105 0.21 -10.64 -16.40
C GLY A 105 0.39 -9.20 -16.88
N LYS A 106 -0.31 -8.21 -16.31
CA LYS A 106 -0.10 -6.79 -16.63
C LYS A 106 1.27 -6.33 -16.15
N GLU A 107 1.94 -5.56 -17.01
CA GLU A 107 3.21 -4.92 -16.67
C GLU A 107 2.93 -3.59 -15.97
N ILE A 108 3.57 -3.40 -14.82
CA ILE A 108 3.47 -2.15 -14.06
C ILE A 108 4.84 -1.63 -13.65
N GLU A 109 4.94 -0.32 -13.46
CA GLU A 109 6.11 0.35 -12.92
C GLU A 109 5.67 1.38 -11.89
N PHE A 110 6.33 1.38 -10.71
CA PHE A 110 6.07 2.38 -9.67
C PHE A 110 7.29 2.63 -8.78
N ILE A 111 7.22 3.71 -7.97
CA ILE A 111 8.22 4.06 -6.98
C ILE A 111 7.63 3.89 -5.58
N GLY A 112 8.41 3.26 -4.69
CA GLY A 112 8.06 3.10 -3.29
C GLY A 112 9.29 2.83 -2.41
N PHE A 113 9.08 2.68 -1.11
CA PHE A 113 10.11 2.27 -0.18
C PHE A 113 10.02 0.78 0.14
N VAL A 114 11.17 0.19 0.37
CA VAL A 114 11.29 -1.23 0.73
C VAL A 114 10.86 -1.44 2.17
N TYR A 115 10.06 -2.48 2.38
CA TYR A 115 9.73 -3.03 3.68
C TYR A 115 9.98 -4.54 3.69
N ASN A 116 10.90 -4.97 4.57
CA ASN A 116 11.16 -6.38 4.83
C ASN A 116 10.38 -6.76 6.08
N ASP A 117 9.45 -7.68 5.95
CA ASP A 117 8.62 -8.10 7.07
C ASP A 117 9.44 -8.93 8.06
N PRO A 118 9.57 -8.50 9.32
CA PRO A 118 10.33 -9.24 10.32
C PRO A 118 9.70 -10.58 10.71
N ASN A 119 8.40 -10.74 10.49
CA ASN A 119 7.66 -11.96 10.83
C ASN A 119 7.65 -12.96 9.67
N HIS A 120 7.93 -12.51 8.45
CA HIS A 120 7.84 -13.29 7.21
C HIS A 120 9.15 -13.18 6.44
N THR A 121 10.14 -13.96 6.88
CA THR A 121 11.46 -14.01 6.23
C THR A 121 11.32 -14.40 4.76
N ASN A 122 11.91 -13.61 3.86
CA ASN A 122 11.84 -13.64 2.40
C ASN A 122 10.65 -12.89 1.76
N SER A 123 9.87 -12.15 2.53
CA SER A 123 8.84 -11.28 1.98
C SER A 123 9.34 -9.83 1.96
N GLN A 124 9.61 -9.33 0.76
CA GLN A 124 9.99 -7.94 0.54
C GLN A 124 8.85 -7.22 -0.16
N PHE A 125 8.34 -6.18 0.48
CA PHE A 125 7.29 -5.34 -0.06
C PHE A 125 7.86 -4.02 -0.56
N VAL A 126 7.22 -3.44 -1.54
CA VAL A 126 7.47 -2.07 -1.96
C VAL A 126 6.19 -1.28 -1.73
N PHE A 127 6.25 -0.33 -0.78
CA PHE A 127 5.10 0.41 -0.30
C PHE A 127 5.24 1.92 -0.51
N ARG A 128 4.11 2.60 -0.53
CA ARG A 128 3.98 4.03 -0.28
C ARG A 128 2.89 4.29 0.73
N PHE A 129 3.05 5.35 1.53
CA PHE A 129 1.98 5.80 2.39
C PHE A 129 0.98 6.62 1.59
N GLY A 130 -0.27 6.17 1.62
CA GLY A 130 -1.43 6.90 1.13
C GLY A 130 -2.09 7.65 2.27
N ILE A 131 -2.43 8.91 2.04
CA ILE A 131 -3.17 9.76 2.97
C ILE A 131 -4.55 10.02 2.37
N MET A 132 -5.60 9.65 3.12
CA MET A 132 -6.97 9.81 2.67
C MET A 132 -7.49 11.21 3.01
N HIS A 133 -7.51 11.58 4.29
CA HIS A 133 -7.94 12.89 4.76
C HIS A 133 -6.88 13.55 5.65
N CYS A 134 -6.21 12.78 6.50
CA CYS A 134 -5.15 13.28 7.38
C CYS A 134 -4.12 12.17 7.68
N ILE A 135 -3.01 12.54 8.30
CA ILE A 135 -1.93 11.59 8.61
C ILE A 135 -2.35 10.46 9.55
N ALA A 136 -3.41 10.65 10.34
CA ALA A 136 -3.91 9.61 11.25
C ALA A 136 -4.60 8.46 10.50
N ASP A 137 -5.21 8.74 9.35
CA ASP A 137 -5.86 7.74 8.48
C ASP A 137 -4.95 7.25 7.35
N SER A 138 -3.64 7.49 7.46
CA SER A 138 -2.67 6.99 6.49
C SER A 138 -2.58 5.47 6.52
N GLY A 139 -2.52 4.86 5.35
CA GLY A 139 -2.27 3.44 5.13
C GLY A 139 -1.09 3.22 4.19
N VAL A 140 -0.60 1.99 4.13
CA VAL A 140 0.41 1.60 3.14
C VAL A 140 -0.24 0.89 1.96
N PHE A 141 0.20 1.25 0.77
CA PHE A 141 -0.24 0.69 -0.50
C PHE A 141 0.98 0.24 -1.29
N GLY A 142 0.90 -0.92 -1.91
CA GLY A 142 1.98 -1.48 -2.70
C GLY A 142 1.86 -2.98 -2.86
N LEU A 143 2.92 -3.63 -3.30
CA LEU A 143 2.88 -5.06 -3.63
C LEU A 143 4.04 -5.81 -2.97
N LEU A 144 3.78 -7.07 -2.69
CA LEU A 144 4.84 -8.04 -2.42
C LEU A 144 5.64 -8.25 -3.70
N THR A 145 6.95 -8.25 -3.59
CA THR A 145 7.85 -8.48 -4.73
C THR A 145 8.38 -9.91 -4.72
N THR A 146 8.45 -10.53 -5.89
CA THR A 146 8.97 -11.89 -6.10
C THR A 146 9.96 -11.91 -7.26
N GLY A 147 10.77 -12.98 -7.36
CA GLY A 147 11.74 -13.15 -8.43
C GLY A 147 13.10 -12.52 -8.11
N ASN A 148 13.71 -11.86 -9.08
CA ASN A 148 15.07 -11.30 -8.93
C ASN A 148 15.04 -9.96 -8.18
N THR A 149 14.78 -10.03 -6.88
CA THR A 149 14.78 -8.86 -6.00
C THR A 149 16.17 -8.62 -5.44
N ASN A 150 16.72 -7.42 -5.62
CA ASN A 150 17.87 -7.02 -4.84
C ASN A 150 17.42 -6.88 -3.39
N GLN A 151 18.17 -7.46 -2.45
CA GLN A 151 17.87 -7.33 -1.03
C GLN A 151 18.30 -5.93 -0.56
N TYR A 152 17.36 -5.00 -0.65
CA TYR A 152 17.54 -3.67 -0.09
C TYR A 152 17.09 -3.62 1.36
N GLU A 153 17.72 -2.73 2.12
CA GLU A 153 17.32 -2.44 3.50
C GLU A 153 15.99 -1.69 3.54
N ASN A 154 15.31 -1.79 4.68
CA ASN A 154 14.10 -1.02 4.96
C ASN A 154 14.30 0.47 4.69
N ASN A 155 13.24 1.12 4.21
CA ASN A 155 13.23 2.55 3.85
C ASN A 155 14.09 2.93 2.63
N THR A 156 14.74 1.96 1.96
CA THR A 156 15.37 2.23 0.67
C THR A 156 14.30 2.53 -0.36
N TRP A 157 14.40 3.68 -1.04
CA TRP A 157 13.50 4.02 -2.13
C TRP A 157 13.95 3.36 -3.43
N VAL A 158 12.99 2.76 -4.11
CA VAL A 158 13.23 1.97 -5.31
C VAL A 158 12.17 2.26 -6.38
N ARG A 159 12.61 2.17 -7.62
CA ARG A 159 11.72 2.05 -8.78
C ARG A 159 11.66 0.58 -9.14
N VAL A 160 10.46 0.03 -9.13
CA VAL A 160 10.23 -1.36 -9.49
C VAL A 160 9.40 -1.45 -10.75
N LYS A 161 9.77 -2.39 -11.62
CA LYS A 161 9.02 -2.75 -12.81
C LYS A 161 8.91 -4.26 -12.88
N GLY A 162 7.73 -4.76 -13.22
CA GLY A 162 7.49 -6.18 -13.32
C GLY A 162 6.08 -6.50 -13.79
N LYS A 163 5.74 -7.78 -13.74
CA LYS A 163 4.41 -8.28 -14.06
C LYS A 163 3.64 -8.64 -12.81
N ILE A 164 2.36 -8.34 -12.80
CA ILE A 164 1.48 -8.78 -11.72
C ILE A 164 1.23 -10.27 -11.88
N SER A 165 1.38 -11.01 -10.79
CA SER A 165 0.98 -12.41 -10.69
C SER A 165 0.29 -12.66 -9.35
N ASN A 166 -0.63 -13.62 -9.33
CA ASN A 166 -1.38 -13.93 -8.12
C ASN A 166 -0.79 -15.16 -7.45
N HIS A 167 -0.24 -15.00 -6.24
CA HIS A 167 0.36 -16.10 -5.50
C HIS A 167 -0.33 -16.30 -4.15
N TYR A 168 -0.54 -17.58 -3.81
CA TYR A 168 -1.01 -17.92 -2.47
C TYR A 168 0.11 -17.73 -1.45
N HIS A 169 -0.09 -16.78 -0.55
CA HIS A 169 0.85 -16.51 0.54
C HIS A 169 0.46 -17.32 1.77
N LYS A 170 1.24 -18.34 2.09
CA LYS A 170 0.93 -19.31 3.16
C LYS A 170 0.75 -18.65 4.53
N GLU A 171 1.61 -17.69 4.84
CA GLU A 171 1.66 -17.06 6.16
C GLU A 171 0.50 -16.08 6.37
N LEU A 172 0.05 -15.43 5.31
CA LEU A 172 -1.14 -14.56 5.32
C LEU A 172 -2.43 -15.33 4.99
N ASN A 173 -2.30 -16.61 4.63
CA ASN A 173 -3.42 -17.52 4.29
C ASN A 173 -4.38 -16.95 3.24
N GLN A 174 -3.82 -16.26 2.22
CA GLN A 174 -4.61 -15.63 1.14
C GLN A 174 -3.83 -15.56 -0.17
N VAL A 175 -4.57 -15.41 -1.27
CA VAL A 175 -4.00 -15.08 -2.57
C VAL A 175 -3.76 -13.59 -2.62
N LEU A 176 -2.52 -13.18 -2.92
CA LEU A 176 -2.12 -11.79 -3.02
C LEU A 176 -1.66 -11.47 -4.44
N PRO A 177 -2.00 -10.29 -4.95
CA PRO A 177 -1.31 -9.75 -6.11
C PRO A 177 0.14 -9.45 -5.72
N THR A 178 1.06 -10.04 -6.46
CA THR A 178 2.50 -9.91 -6.28
C THR A 178 3.11 -9.32 -7.54
N LEU A 179 4.24 -8.66 -7.41
CA LEU A 179 5.02 -8.18 -8.53
C LEU A 179 6.18 -9.13 -8.82
N GLU A 180 6.11 -9.84 -9.93
CA GLU A 180 7.25 -10.59 -10.47
C GLU A 180 8.24 -9.60 -11.11
N VAL A 181 9.33 -9.33 -10.37
CA VAL A 181 10.22 -8.23 -10.66
C VAL A 181 11.09 -8.50 -11.88
N GLN A 182 11.06 -7.57 -12.83
CA GLN A 182 11.95 -7.50 -13.99
C GLN A 182 13.08 -6.48 -13.80
N SER A 183 12.78 -5.38 -13.10
CA SER A 183 13.75 -4.33 -12.78
C SER A 183 13.50 -3.80 -11.38
N PHE A 184 14.60 -3.65 -10.60
CA PHE A 184 14.56 -3.19 -9.21
C PHE A 184 15.74 -2.24 -9.00
N ILE A 185 15.49 -0.94 -9.05
CA ILE A 185 16.53 0.09 -9.10
C ILE A 185 16.37 1.05 -7.93
N LYS A 186 17.44 1.25 -7.16
CA LYS A 186 17.48 2.27 -6.11
C LYS A 186 17.35 3.65 -6.71
N VAL A 187 16.49 4.48 -6.10
CA VAL A 187 16.28 5.89 -6.46
C VAL A 187 16.36 6.76 -5.22
N ASP A 188 16.48 8.06 -5.43
CA ASP A 188 16.39 9.00 -4.33
C ASP A 188 14.96 9.07 -3.78
N LYS A 189 14.84 9.38 -2.49
CA LYS A 189 13.53 9.60 -1.87
C LYS A 189 12.84 10.76 -2.57
N PRO A 190 11.59 10.58 -3.04
CA PRO A 190 10.81 11.67 -3.61
C PRO A 190 10.68 12.86 -2.64
N GLU A 191 10.59 14.07 -3.16
CA GLU A 191 10.34 15.26 -2.36
C GLU A 191 9.04 15.12 -1.58
N ASN A 192 7.98 14.59 -2.21
CA ASN A 192 6.76 14.16 -1.54
C ASN A 192 6.74 12.63 -1.42
N PRO A 193 7.02 12.07 -0.23
CA PRO A 193 7.04 10.62 -0.03
C PRO A 193 5.63 10.00 0.08
N TYR A 194 4.59 10.82 0.14
CA TYR A 194 3.20 10.40 0.31
C TYR A 194 2.42 10.52 -0.99
N VAL A 195 1.37 9.73 -1.10
CA VAL A 195 0.36 9.84 -2.16
C VAL A 195 -0.99 10.18 -1.52
N TYR A 196 -1.83 10.90 -2.24
CA TYR A 196 -3.08 11.42 -1.71
C TYR A 196 -4.24 10.91 -2.55
N LYS A 197 -5.38 10.67 -1.89
CA LYS A 197 -6.61 10.36 -2.62
C LYS A 197 -7.20 11.66 -3.14
N GLU A 198 -7.35 11.75 -4.46
CA GLU A 198 -8.14 12.80 -5.08
C GLU A 198 -9.62 12.39 -5.08
N PHE A 199 -10.53 13.30 -4.75
CA PHE A 199 -11.98 13.09 -4.65
C PHE A 199 -12.73 13.80 -5.79
#